data_69ad068ea9da490ee1a168d57f4c3d53
#
_entry.id   69ad068ea9da490ee1a168d57f4c3d53
#
_cell.length_a   1.000
_cell.length_b   1.000
_cell.length_c   1.000
_cell.angle_alpha   90.00
_cell.angle_beta   90.00
_cell.angle_gamma   90.00
#
_symmetry.space_group_name_H-M   'P 1'
#
loop_
_entity.id
_entity.type
_entity.pdbx_description
1 polymer ?
#
loop_
_entity_poly.entity_id
_entity_poly.type
_entity_poly.pdbx_seq_one_letter_code
_entity_poly.pdbx_strand_id
1 'polypeptide(L)'
;MDFNSGMGAVQRRMAQTQEGVGRRKATFEALGIAAGQHVLDLGCGGGHLLRDLALSVGSKGRAVGLDPSESQINAAKDLCKELDNVEFSQDSATELSFADNTFHSVASIQVLEYIADVDAALAEVHRVLKAGGRFVSVSVLWDHWRFHGPEPKLNDQMHEAFKANRSHQMLPLQMPAKLA
;
A
#
# COMPACT_ATOMS: atom_id res chain seq x y z
N MET A 1 9.80 -3.72 10.41
CA MET A 1 8.68 -4.36 11.15
C MET A 1 8.44 -5.73 10.53
N ASP A 2 8.28 -6.80 11.31
CA ASP A 2 8.05 -8.13 10.76
C ASP A 2 6.54 -8.40 10.64
N PHE A 3 6.04 -8.43 9.42
CA PHE A 3 4.64 -8.71 9.09
C PHE A 3 4.35 -10.20 8.91
N ASN A 4 5.34 -11.08 9.04
CA ASN A 4 5.16 -12.53 9.05
C ASN A 4 4.62 -13.05 10.39
N SER A 5 4.59 -12.21 11.42
CA SER A 5 4.08 -12.50 12.76
C SER A 5 2.62 -12.05 12.95
N GLY A 6 2.16 -12.00 14.20
CA GLY A 6 0.81 -11.53 14.57
C GLY A 6 0.43 -10.14 14.06
N MET A 7 1.40 -9.29 13.71
CA MET A 7 1.15 -7.95 13.15
C MET A 7 0.41 -8.02 11.80
N GLY A 8 0.73 -8.98 10.94
CA GLY A 8 0.01 -9.17 9.68
C GLY A 8 -1.47 -9.47 9.88
N ALA A 9 -1.82 -10.27 10.92
CA ALA A 9 -3.22 -10.54 11.26
C ALA A 9 -3.95 -9.29 11.78
N VAL A 10 -3.27 -8.45 12.56
CA VAL A 10 -3.83 -7.16 13.02
C VAL A 10 -4.11 -6.26 11.83
N GLN A 11 -3.17 -6.12 10.90
CA GLN A 11 -3.37 -5.30 9.69
C GLN A 11 -4.56 -5.77 8.85
N ARG A 12 -4.69 -7.08 8.64
CA ARG A 12 -5.84 -7.64 7.88
C ARG A 12 -7.18 -7.33 8.56
N ARG A 13 -7.24 -7.35 9.89
CA ARG A 13 -8.45 -6.92 10.63
C ARG A 13 -8.69 -5.42 10.48
N MET A 14 -7.65 -4.60 10.60
CA MET A 14 -7.76 -3.14 10.40
C MET A 14 -8.24 -2.79 8.99
N ALA A 15 -7.80 -3.53 7.97
CA ALA A 15 -8.27 -3.32 6.61
C ALA A 15 -9.79 -3.53 6.44
N GLN A 16 -10.43 -4.28 7.34
CA GLN A 16 -11.87 -4.56 7.31
C GLN A 16 -12.70 -3.58 8.16
N THR A 17 -12.06 -2.69 8.92
CA THR A 17 -12.76 -1.64 9.67
C THR A 17 -13.35 -0.58 8.73
N GLN A 18 -14.25 0.24 9.25
CA GLN A 18 -14.83 1.36 8.50
C GLN A 18 -13.75 2.31 7.95
N GLU A 19 -12.71 2.59 8.73
CA GLU A 19 -11.58 3.42 8.33
C GLU A 19 -10.76 2.75 7.21
N GLY A 20 -10.51 1.43 7.34
CA GLY A 20 -9.81 0.65 6.32
C GLY A 20 -10.56 0.63 4.99
N VAL A 21 -11.88 0.41 5.04
CA VAL A 21 -12.77 0.48 3.87
C VAL A 21 -12.78 1.89 3.28
N GLY A 22 -12.92 2.93 4.13
CA GLY A 22 -12.93 4.32 3.71
C GLY A 22 -11.64 4.74 2.97
N ARG A 23 -10.48 4.33 3.50
CA ARG A 23 -9.18 4.58 2.85
C ARG A 23 -9.10 3.93 1.46
N ARG A 24 -9.48 2.65 1.35
CA ARG A 24 -9.47 1.97 0.05
C ARG A 24 -10.40 2.64 -0.95
N LYS A 25 -11.61 3.02 -0.52
CA LYS A 25 -12.57 3.74 -1.36
C LYS A 25 -11.99 5.06 -1.87
N ALA A 26 -11.41 5.88 -1.00
CA ALA A 26 -10.79 7.16 -1.38
C ALA A 26 -9.60 6.94 -2.35
N THR A 27 -8.76 5.93 -2.10
CA THR A 27 -7.66 5.55 -3.00
C THR A 27 -8.19 5.15 -4.37
N PHE A 28 -9.20 4.32 -4.39
CA PHE A 28 -9.84 3.83 -5.61
C PHE A 28 -10.43 4.98 -6.44
N GLU A 29 -11.17 5.88 -5.82
CA GLU A 29 -11.76 7.06 -6.47
C GLU A 29 -10.67 7.98 -7.05
N ALA A 30 -9.57 8.20 -6.31
CA ALA A 30 -8.45 9.03 -6.76
C ALA A 30 -7.68 8.41 -7.94
N LEU A 31 -7.56 7.09 -8.00
CA LEU A 31 -6.91 6.38 -9.11
C LEU A 31 -7.70 6.51 -10.42
N GLY A 32 -9.03 6.62 -10.37
CA GLY A 32 -9.87 6.70 -11.56
C GLY A 32 -9.72 5.49 -12.48
N ILE A 33 -9.78 4.29 -11.88
CA ILE A 33 -9.57 3.02 -12.57
C ILE A 33 -10.60 2.80 -13.69
N ALA A 34 -10.12 2.33 -14.84
CA ALA A 34 -10.96 1.92 -15.97
C ALA A 34 -10.75 0.44 -16.32
N ALA A 35 -11.78 -0.17 -16.90
CA ALA A 35 -11.71 -1.55 -17.36
C ALA A 35 -10.57 -1.75 -18.39
N GLY A 36 -9.87 -2.87 -18.29
CA GLY A 36 -8.75 -3.22 -19.16
C GLY A 36 -7.40 -2.63 -18.74
N GLN A 37 -7.35 -1.82 -17.69
CA GLN A 37 -6.09 -1.25 -17.20
C GLN A 37 -5.22 -2.29 -16.48
N HIS A 38 -3.91 -2.03 -16.47
CA HIS A 38 -2.93 -2.73 -15.63
C HIS A 38 -2.64 -1.86 -14.41
N VAL A 39 -2.78 -2.42 -13.22
CA VAL A 39 -2.64 -1.69 -11.96
C VAL A 39 -1.72 -2.42 -10.99
N LEU A 40 -0.96 -1.67 -10.20
CA LEU A 40 -0.08 -2.19 -9.16
C LEU A 40 -0.57 -1.74 -7.78
N ASP A 41 -0.71 -2.68 -6.86
CA ASP A 41 -0.90 -2.45 -5.43
C ASP A 41 0.45 -2.67 -4.72
N LEU A 42 1.17 -1.57 -4.47
CA LEU A 42 2.49 -1.56 -3.86
C LEU A 42 2.35 -1.71 -2.34
N GLY A 43 2.79 -2.85 -1.80
CA GLY A 43 2.56 -3.24 -0.41
C GLY A 43 1.13 -3.72 -0.19
N CYS A 44 0.69 -4.69 -1.00
CA CYS A 44 -0.71 -5.14 -1.06
C CYS A 44 -1.22 -5.78 0.24
N GLY A 45 -0.33 -6.16 1.17
CA GLY A 45 -0.70 -6.82 2.41
C GLY A 45 -1.59 -8.04 2.15
N GLY A 46 -2.70 -8.15 2.87
CA GLY A 46 -3.66 -9.25 2.69
C GLY A 46 -4.58 -9.14 1.48
N GLY A 47 -4.30 -8.26 0.51
CA GLY A 47 -4.93 -8.21 -0.81
C GLY A 47 -6.29 -7.51 -0.88
N HIS A 48 -6.72 -6.78 0.14
CA HIS A 48 -8.05 -6.15 0.14
C HIS A 48 -8.21 -5.09 -0.96
N LEU A 49 -7.22 -4.17 -1.13
CA LEU A 49 -7.25 -3.21 -2.22
C LEU A 49 -7.04 -3.90 -3.57
N LEU A 50 -6.07 -4.83 -3.63
CA LEU A 50 -5.77 -5.60 -4.83
C LEU A 50 -7.02 -6.28 -5.41
N ARG A 51 -7.84 -6.88 -4.55
CA ARG A 51 -9.12 -7.50 -4.96
C ARG A 51 -10.08 -6.48 -5.54
N ASP A 52 -10.24 -5.33 -4.90
CA ASP A 52 -11.12 -4.26 -5.37
C ASP A 52 -10.64 -3.73 -6.74
N LEU A 53 -9.32 -3.56 -6.92
CA LEU A 53 -8.69 -3.17 -8.18
C LEU A 53 -8.92 -4.20 -9.30
N ALA A 54 -8.69 -5.50 -9.00
CA ALA A 54 -8.85 -6.59 -9.95
C ALA A 54 -10.28 -6.69 -10.49
N LEU A 55 -11.26 -6.57 -9.60
CA LEU A 55 -12.68 -6.56 -9.98
C LEU A 55 -13.02 -5.39 -10.92
N SER A 56 -12.41 -4.22 -10.68
CA SER A 56 -12.70 -3.03 -11.46
C SER A 56 -12.04 -2.99 -12.82
N VAL A 57 -10.80 -3.49 -12.94
CA VAL A 57 -10.17 -3.59 -14.26
C VAL A 57 -10.77 -4.70 -15.12
N GLY A 58 -11.47 -5.66 -14.49
CA GLY A 58 -12.17 -6.76 -15.16
C GLY A 58 -11.23 -7.74 -15.85
N SER A 59 -11.80 -8.73 -16.55
CA SER A 59 -11.06 -9.86 -17.14
C SER A 59 -10.06 -9.47 -18.25
N LYS A 60 -10.18 -8.27 -18.84
CA LYS A 60 -9.24 -7.73 -19.82
C LYS A 60 -8.12 -6.90 -19.20
N GLY A 61 -8.24 -6.57 -17.92
CA GLY A 61 -7.24 -5.86 -17.14
C GLY A 61 -6.37 -6.82 -16.33
N ARG A 62 -5.39 -6.25 -15.63
CA ARG A 62 -4.45 -6.97 -14.79
C ARG A 62 -4.21 -6.20 -13.49
N ALA A 63 -4.34 -6.87 -12.36
CA ALA A 63 -3.96 -6.32 -11.07
C ALA A 63 -2.77 -7.11 -10.50
N VAL A 64 -1.72 -6.40 -10.11
CA VAL A 64 -0.52 -6.99 -9.51
C VAL A 64 -0.42 -6.53 -8.07
N GLY A 65 -0.29 -7.46 -7.14
CA GLY A 65 0.00 -7.19 -5.73
C GLY A 65 1.46 -7.47 -5.41
N LEU A 66 2.14 -6.51 -4.84
CA LEU A 66 3.51 -6.65 -4.38
C LEU A 66 3.58 -6.47 -2.86
N ASP A 67 4.21 -7.41 -2.18
CA ASP A 67 4.52 -7.31 -0.74
C ASP A 67 5.76 -8.16 -0.40
N PRO A 68 6.71 -7.69 0.41
CA PRO A 68 7.89 -8.47 0.77
C PRO A 68 7.57 -9.62 1.75
N SER A 69 6.42 -9.60 2.41
CA SER A 69 6.01 -10.61 3.39
C SER A 69 5.30 -11.77 2.71
N GLU A 70 5.91 -12.96 2.78
CA GLU A 70 5.32 -14.20 2.29
C GLU A 70 3.94 -14.48 2.92
N SER A 71 3.78 -14.23 4.22
CA SER A 71 2.51 -14.44 4.91
C SER A 71 1.40 -13.52 4.42
N GLN A 72 1.74 -12.30 4.00
CA GLN A 72 0.79 -11.36 3.40
C GLN A 72 0.42 -11.79 1.98
N ILE A 73 1.40 -12.17 1.18
CA ILE A 73 1.18 -12.70 -0.18
C ILE A 73 0.28 -13.94 -0.14
N ASN A 74 0.50 -14.87 0.79
CA ASN A 74 -0.34 -16.05 0.93
C ASN A 74 -1.78 -15.69 1.32
N ALA A 75 -1.97 -14.75 2.24
CA ALA A 75 -3.30 -14.26 2.59
C ALA A 75 -3.99 -13.54 1.41
N ALA A 76 -3.24 -12.78 0.60
CA ALA A 76 -3.75 -12.11 -0.59
C ALA A 76 -4.15 -13.12 -1.68
N LYS A 77 -3.37 -14.18 -1.88
CA LYS A 77 -3.71 -15.31 -2.78
C LYS A 77 -5.02 -15.97 -2.37
N ASP A 78 -5.18 -16.26 -1.08
CA ASP A 78 -6.42 -16.87 -0.56
C ASP A 78 -7.63 -15.95 -0.79
N LEU A 79 -7.47 -14.64 -0.57
CA LEU A 79 -8.55 -13.65 -0.75
C LEU A 79 -8.92 -13.45 -2.22
N CYS A 80 -7.97 -13.57 -3.13
CA CYS A 80 -8.15 -13.33 -4.56
C CYS A 80 -8.29 -14.62 -5.40
N LYS A 81 -8.36 -15.79 -4.78
CA LYS A 81 -8.30 -17.11 -5.46
C LYS A 81 -9.32 -17.33 -6.57
N GLU A 82 -10.43 -16.59 -6.56
CA GLU A 82 -11.50 -16.68 -7.59
C GLU A 82 -11.28 -15.69 -8.76
N LEU A 83 -10.15 -14.95 -8.77
CA LEU A 83 -9.85 -13.92 -9.76
C LEU A 83 -8.66 -14.35 -10.63
N ASP A 84 -8.90 -14.55 -11.92
CA ASP A 84 -7.88 -14.99 -12.89
C ASP A 84 -6.96 -13.85 -13.38
N ASN A 85 -7.28 -12.60 -13.06
CA ASN A 85 -6.58 -11.40 -13.52
C ASN A 85 -5.70 -10.78 -12.42
N VAL A 86 -5.34 -11.56 -11.40
CA VAL A 86 -4.47 -11.14 -10.30
C VAL A 86 -3.13 -11.86 -10.36
N GLU A 87 -2.06 -11.10 -10.21
CA GLU A 87 -0.70 -11.63 -10.07
C GLU A 87 -0.06 -11.13 -8.78
N PHE A 88 0.95 -11.87 -8.30
CA PHE A 88 1.65 -11.56 -7.06
C PHE A 88 3.15 -11.54 -7.28
N SER A 89 3.81 -10.56 -6.67
CA SER A 89 5.26 -10.44 -6.63
C SER A 89 5.73 -10.27 -5.18
N GLN A 90 6.76 -11.02 -4.81
CA GLN A 90 7.40 -10.92 -3.50
C GLN A 90 8.72 -10.15 -3.65
N ASP A 91 8.64 -8.86 -4.02
CA ASP A 91 9.76 -8.00 -4.32
C ASP A 91 9.90 -6.85 -3.34
N SER A 92 10.99 -6.09 -3.47
CA SER A 92 11.18 -4.80 -2.80
C SER A 92 10.55 -3.68 -3.63
N ALA A 93 9.92 -2.71 -2.95
CA ALA A 93 9.43 -1.49 -3.61
C ALA A 93 10.55 -0.61 -4.20
N THR A 94 11.80 -0.81 -3.76
CA THR A 94 12.99 -0.08 -4.25
C THR A 94 13.66 -0.75 -5.44
N GLU A 95 13.18 -1.93 -5.87
CA GLU A 95 13.70 -2.68 -7.02
C GLU A 95 12.57 -3.54 -7.58
N LEU A 96 11.78 -2.95 -8.48
CA LEU A 96 10.61 -3.60 -9.07
C LEU A 96 11.01 -4.43 -10.29
N SER A 97 10.64 -5.70 -10.31
CA SER A 97 10.92 -6.63 -11.42
C SER A 97 10.05 -6.41 -12.68
N PHE A 98 9.42 -5.25 -12.79
CA PHE A 98 8.56 -4.90 -13.93
C PHE A 98 9.29 -3.99 -14.92
N ALA A 99 8.93 -4.11 -16.21
CA ALA A 99 9.43 -3.22 -17.25
C ALA A 99 8.91 -1.78 -17.07
N ASP A 100 9.63 -0.82 -17.67
CA ASP A 100 9.19 0.57 -17.75
C ASP A 100 7.81 0.68 -18.41
N ASN A 101 7.03 1.67 -17.99
CA ASN A 101 5.73 1.99 -18.59
C ASN A 101 4.75 0.80 -18.63
N THR A 102 4.76 -0.04 -17.57
CA THR A 102 3.90 -1.23 -17.47
C THR A 102 2.49 -0.90 -16.97
N PHE A 103 2.38 -0.05 -15.94
CA PHE A 103 1.14 0.18 -15.23
C PHE A 103 0.46 1.49 -15.59
N HIS A 104 -0.86 1.49 -15.68
CA HIS A 104 -1.68 2.70 -15.83
C HIS A 104 -1.87 3.41 -14.50
N SER A 105 -1.82 2.66 -13.39
CA SER A 105 -1.97 3.21 -12.06
C SER A 105 -1.19 2.39 -11.04
N VAL A 106 -0.65 3.07 -10.02
CA VAL A 106 0.00 2.47 -8.86
C VAL A 106 -0.67 3.01 -7.60
N ALA A 107 -1.03 2.12 -6.69
CA ALA A 107 -1.55 2.45 -5.36
C ALA A 107 -0.55 2.07 -4.27
N SER A 108 -0.53 2.80 -3.17
CA SER A 108 0.23 2.45 -1.97
C SER A 108 -0.53 2.95 -0.73
N ILE A 109 -0.95 2.03 0.15
CA ILE A 109 -1.65 2.38 1.40
C ILE A 109 -0.82 1.96 2.60
N GLN A 110 -0.29 2.92 3.34
CA GLN A 110 0.51 2.71 4.56
C GLN A 110 1.72 1.79 4.33
N VAL A 111 2.52 2.09 3.32
CA VAL A 111 3.71 1.32 2.93
C VAL A 111 4.97 2.18 2.96
N LEU A 112 4.95 3.32 2.28
CA LEU A 112 6.15 4.14 2.07
C LEU A 112 6.79 4.62 3.37
N GLU A 113 6.01 4.80 4.43
CA GLU A 113 6.53 5.16 5.75
C GLU A 113 7.44 4.10 6.39
N TYR A 114 7.43 2.87 5.88
CA TYR A 114 8.28 1.76 6.34
C TYR A 114 9.53 1.55 5.48
N ILE A 115 9.60 2.16 4.31
CA ILE A 115 10.70 1.99 3.35
C ILE A 115 11.81 2.99 3.71
N ALA A 116 13.02 2.49 3.95
CA ALA A 116 14.14 3.34 4.34
C ALA A 116 14.52 4.33 3.23
N ASP A 117 14.65 3.86 2.00
CA ASP A 117 14.92 4.67 0.81
C ASP A 117 13.60 4.90 0.03
N VAL A 118 12.84 5.87 0.48
CA VAL A 118 11.57 6.22 -0.16
C VAL A 118 11.78 6.86 -1.54
N ASP A 119 12.91 7.53 -1.76
CA ASP A 119 13.20 8.18 -3.04
C ASP A 119 13.50 7.13 -4.12
N ALA A 120 14.22 6.06 -3.79
CA ALA A 120 14.39 4.91 -4.68
C ALA A 120 13.04 4.24 -5.01
N ALA A 121 12.17 4.06 -4.01
CA ALA A 121 10.84 3.50 -4.26
C ALA A 121 9.97 4.39 -5.17
N LEU A 122 10.02 5.71 -4.99
CA LEU A 122 9.31 6.66 -5.85
C LEU A 122 9.88 6.69 -7.28
N ALA A 123 11.19 6.56 -7.45
CA ALA A 123 11.82 6.43 -8.77
C ALA A 123 11.34 5.17 -9.50
N GLU A 124 11.24 4.04 -8.80
CA GLU A 124 10.70 2.80 -9.36
C GLU A 124 9.21 2.93 -9.72
N VAL A 125 8.40 3.54 -8.85
CA VAL A 125 7.00 3.84 -9.17
C VAL A 125 6.89 4.69 -10.44
N HIS A 126 7.72 5.74 -10.56
CA HIS A 126 7.75 6.58 -11.76
C HIS A 126 8.15 5.78 -13.00
N ARG A 127 9.18 4.93 -12.91
CA ARG A 127 9.69 4.12 -14.01
C ARG A 127 8.63 3.15 -14.54
N VAL A 128 7.90 2.46 -13.66
CA VAL A 128 6.91 1.46 -14.08
C VAL A 128 5.57 2.06 -14.49
N LEU A 129 5.30 3.33 -14.17
CA LEU A 129 4.10 4.03 -14.61
C LEU A 129 4.18 4.42 -16.09
N LYS A 130 3.11 4.24 -16.79
CA LYS A 130 2.92 4.77 -18.15
C LYS A 130 2.85 6.30 -18.13
N ALA A 131 3.23 6.94 -19.24
CA ALA A 131 2.99 8.36 -19.41
C ALA A 131 1.50 8.71 -19.19
N GLY A 132 1.22 9.68 -18.34
CA GLY A 132 -0.13 10.03 -17.89
C GLY A 132 -0.77 9.07 -16.89
N GLY A 133 -0.01 8.07 -16.43
CA GLY A 133 -0.42 7.16 -15.34
C GLY A 133 -0.58 7.88 -14.00
N ARG A 134 -1.28 7.27 -13.07
CA ARG A 134 -1.57 7.86 -11.75
C ARG A 134 -0.92 7.07 -10.63
N PHE A 135 -0.29 7.79 -9.71
CA PHE A 135 0.14 7.27 -8.42
C PHE A 135 -0.71 7.86 -7.31
N VAL A 136 -1.25 6.99 -6.45
CA VAL A 136 -1.98 7.41 -5.24
C VAL A 136 -1.35 6.75 -4.03
N SER A 137 -0.88 7.57 -3.10
CA SER A 137 -0.32 7.12 -1.83
C SER A 137 -1.14 7.63 -0.66
N VAL A 138 -1.45 6.74 0.27
CA VAL A 138 -2.08 7.08 1.55
C VAL A 138 -1.15 6.67 2.67
N SER A 139 -0.67 7.64 3.42
CA SER A 139 0.20 7.45 4.59
C SER A 139 -0.36 8.18 5.80
N VAL A 140 0.12 7.85 6.99
CA VAL A 140 -0.30 8.47 8.25
C VAL A 140 0.74 9.48 8.72
N LEU A 141 0.28 10.60 9.25
CA LEU A 141 1.11 11.55 10.01
C LEU A 141 1.37 10.99 11.41
N TRP A 142 2.32 10.05 11.50
CA TRP A 142 2.58 9.31 12.73
C TRP A 142 3.03 10.19 13.90
N ASP A 143 3.70 11.28 13.65
CA ASP A 143 4.13 12.24 14.69
C ASP A 143 2.94 13.01 15.30
N HIS A 144 1.81 13.10 14.60
CA HIS A 144 0.59 13.73 15.06
C HIS A 144 -0.47 12.75 15.57
N TRP A 145 -0.21 11.46 15.47
CA TRP A 145 -1.20 10.46 15.85
C TRP A 145 -1.30 10.32 17.37
N ARG A 146 -2.53 10.31 17.89
CA ARG A 146 -2.83 10.17 19.31
C ARG A 146 -4.01 9.23 19.51
N PHE A 147 -3.97 8.50 20.62
CA PHE A 147 -5.08 7.65 21.03
C PHE A 147 -6.01 8.42 21.96
N HIS A 148 -7.31 8.35 21.72
CA HIS A 148 -8.31 8.91 22.62
C HIS A 148 -8.61 7.92 23.75
N GLY A 149 -8.63 8.40 25.00
CA GLY A 149 -9.06 7.66 26.16
C GLY A 149 -7.97 7.07 27.08
N PRO A 150 -6.77 6.68 26.61
CA PRO A 150 -5.74 6.22 27.53
C PRO A 150 -5.16 7.38 28.36
N GLU A 151 -4.58 7.05 29.50
CA GLU A 151 -3.81 8.00 30.28
C GLU A 151 -2.71 8.66 29.41
N PRO A 152 -2.39 9.96 29.64
CA PRO A 152 -1.36 10.66 28.87
C PRO A 152 -0.03 9.88 28.77
N LYS A 153 0.45 9.35 29.89
CA LYS A 153 1.69 8.56 29.94
C LYS A 153 1.65 7.32 29.05
N LEU A 154 0.53 6.60 29.02
CA LEU A 154 0.36 5.44 28.13
C LEU A 154 0.33 5.87 26.67
N ASN A 155 -0.34 6.99 26.37
CA ASN A 155 -0.38 7.56 25.01
C ASN A 155 1.04 7.91 24.53
N ASP A 156 1.86 8.55 25.36
CA ASP A 156 3.25 8.88 25.05
C ASP A 156 4.10 7.63 24.81
N GLN A 157 3.95 6.60 25.65
CA GLN A 157 4.64 5.32 25.46
C GLN A 157 4.26 4.63 24.13
N MET A 158 2.97 4.63 23.80
CA MET A 158 2.49 4.08 22.53
C MET A 158 3.02 4.89 21.35
N HIS A 159 3.03 6.21 21.45
CA HIS A 159 3.55 7.09 20.41
C HIS A 159 5.04 6.81 20.14
N GLU A 160 5.87 6.72 21.18
CA GLU A 160 7.30 6.40 21.05
C GLU A 160 7.52 4.98 20.47
N ALA A 161 6.71 4.00 20.86
CA ALA A 161 6.78 2.66 20.29
C ALA A 161 6.45 2.65 18.79
N PHE A 162 5.50 3.47 18.37
CA PHE A 162 5.17 3.63 16.94
C PHE A 162 6.28 4.36 16.17
N LYS A 163 6.91 5.38 16.76
CA LYS A 163 8.06 6.07 16.16
C LYS A 163 9.22 5.12 15.85
N ALA A 164 9.56 4.25 16.79
CA ALA A 164 10.68 3.32 16.65
C ALA A 164 10.56 2.35 15.48
N ASN A 165 9.36 2.17 14.93
CA ASN A 165 9.05 1.19 13.90
C ASN A 165 8.76 1.79 12.51
N ARG A 166 9.04 3.09 12.29
CA ARG A 166 8.80 3.75 11.01
C ARG A 166 10.03 4.55 10.56
N SER A 167 10.35 4.42 9.29
CA SER A 167 11.44 5.18 8.68
C SER A 167 11.05 6.66 8.48
N HIS A 168 9.77 6.92 8.18
CA HIS A 168 9.28 8.27 7.90
C HIS A 168 7.98 8.54 8.65
N GLN A 169 8.00 9.53 9.56
CA GLN A 169 6.85 9.85 10.42
C GLN A 169 5.96 10.95 9.84
N MET A 170 6.55 11.80 9.01
CA MET A 170 5.91 12.98 8.42
C MET A 170 5.83 12.89 6.90
N LEU A 171 5.92 11.70 6.32
CA LEU A 171 5.99 11.47 4.89
C LEU A 171 4.88 12.19 4.09
N PRO A 172 3.61 12.19 4.50
CA PRO A 172 2.56 12.88 3.72
C PRO A 172 2.84 14.36 3.48
N LEU A 173 3.50 15.06 4.41
CA LEU A 173 3.87 16.47 4.23
C LEU A 173 5.13 16.65 3.36
N GLN A 174 5.94 15.63 3.22
CA GLN A 174 7.17 15.65 2.40
C GLN A 174 6.89 15.23 0.94
N MET A 175 5.82 14.46 0.70
CA MET A 175 5.48 13.92 -0.62
C MET A 175 5.38 14.98 -1.74
N PRO A 176 4.76 16.17 -1.54
CA PRO A 176 4.69 17.16 -2.61
C PRO A 176 6.07 17.59 -3.13
N ALA A 177 7.06 17.75 -2.22
CA ALA A 177 8.42 18.11 -2.61
C ALA A 177 9.19 16.95 -3.25
N LYS A 178 8.85 15.70 -2.94
CA LYS A 178 9.48 14.50 -3.51
C LYS A 178 8.93 14.13 -4.90
N LEU A 179 7.74 14.63 -5.23
CA LEU A 179 7.04 14.36 -6.50
C LEU A 179 7.15 15.53 -7.49
N ALA A 180 7.74 16.66 -7.07
CA ALA A 180 7.99 17.82 -7.93
C ALA A 180 9.24 17.64 -8.78
#